data_7a9393d5af5d7eb502dfefeefc71f47d
#
_entry.id   7a9393d5af5d7eb502dfefeefc71f47d
#
_cell.length_a   1.000
_cell.length_b   1.000
_cell.length_c   1.000
_cell.angle_alpha   90.00
_cell.angle_beta   90.00
_cell.angle_gamma   90.00
#
_symmetry.space_group_name_H-M   'P 1'
#
loop_
_entity.id
_entity.type
_entity.pdbx_description
1 polymer ?
#
loop_
_entity_poly.entity_id
_entity_poly.type
_entity_poly.pdbx_seq_one_letter_code
_entity_poly.pdbx_strand_id
1 'polypeptide(L)'
;MGSINPQGRTRGGADIVGGGIGEGPGPDIMAAATRDGDKVMSSDGEHVGKISDIMLDVRGGRIAYAVLSEGGFLGMGSKLHAIPWSALTLDTAEKCFHVDIAAQRLKDDPGFDKDHWPSMADAAWGMSTHSYYNRQPYWQATKDVVESDPAIRPLEH
;
A
#
# COMPACT_ATOMS: atom_id res chain seq x y z
N MET A 1 22.54 -8.64 7.86
CA MET A 1 22.07 -8.41 7.52
C MET A 1 21.54 -8.39 6.88
N GLY A 2 21.36 -8.68 7.09
CA GLY A 2 20.72 -8.79 6.56
C GLY A 2 20.48 -8.06 5.69
N SER A 3 20.81 -8.35 5.28
CA SER A 3 20.69 -7.73 4.30
C SER A 3 19.46 -7.46 3.95
N ILE A 4 19.24 -6.61 4.49
CA ILE A 4 18.25 -6.09 3.89
C ILE A 4 18.65 -5.79 2.62
N ASN A 5 18.57 -6.57 2.01
CA ASN A 5 18.22 -6.40 0.78
C ASN A 5 17.63 -5.06 0.73
N PRO A 6 18.30 -4.15 0.19
CA PRO A 6 17.73 -2.86 0.08
C PRO A 6 16.42 -2.97 -0.52
N GLN A 7 16.29 -4.11 -0.78
CA GLN A 7 15.27 -4.38 -1.36
C GLN A 7 14.54 -5.27 -0.55
N GLY A 8 14.70 -5.47 0.56
CA GLY A 8 13.92 -6.25 1.43
C GLY A 8 12.46 -6.16 1.14
N ARG A 9 12.18 -5.60 -0.03
CA ARG A 9 10.85 -5.50 -0.48
C ARG A 9 10.33 -6.82 -0.90
N THR A 10 9.34 -7.29 -0.22
CA THR A 10 8.54 -8.34 -0.78
C THR A 10 7.72 -7.70 -1.87
N ARG A 11 7.78 -8.24 -3.03
CA ARG A 11 6.96 -7.76 -4.13
C ARG A 11 5.51 -7.87 -3.74
N GLY A 12 4.77 -6.81 -3.94
CA GLY A 12 3.37 -6.76 -3.61
C GLY A 12 3.07 -6.34 -2.18
N GLY A 13 4.06 -6.37 -1.31
CA GLY A 13 3.88 -5.96 0.07
C GLY A 13 4.36 -4.55 0.32
N ALA A 14 4.06 -4.03 1.50
CA ALA A 14 4.58 -2.74 1.94
C ALA A 14 5.91 -2.95 2.63
N ASP A 15 6.72 -1.92 2.63
CA ASP A 15 7.98 -1.92 3.36
C ASP A 15 7.74 -1.53 4.81
N ILE A 16 8.63 -1.96 5.68
CA ILE A 16 8.59 -1.60 7.10
C ILE A 16 9.92 -0.98 7.47
N VAL A 17 9.88 0.17 8.08
CA VAL A 17 11.07 0.83 8.61
C VAL A 17 10.83 1.20 10.07
N GLY A 18 11.88 1.53 10.78
CA GLY A 18 11.80 1.82 12.19
C GLY A 18 12.31 0.64 13.00
N GLY A 19 12.85 0.88 14.16
CA GLY A 19 13.47 -0.17 14.96
C GLY A 19 12.60 -0.70 16.07
N GLY A 20 11.34 -0.33 16.12
CA GLY A 20 10.52 -0.69 17.25
C GLY A 20 10.03 -2.11 17.22
N ILE A 21 10.22 -2.80 18.32
CA ILE A 21 9.53 -4.04 18.54
C ILE A 21 8.26 -3.62 19.23
N GLY A 22 7.19 -3.46 18.48
CA GLY A 22 5.94 -3.04 19.05
C GLY A 22 5.32 -4.11 19.91
N GLU A 23 4.38 -3.71 20.71
CA GLU A 23 3.53 -4.67 21.39
C GLU A 23 2.57 -5.26 20.38
N GLY A 24 2.19 -6.48 20.60
CA GLY A 24 1.28 -7.14 19.71
C GLY A 24 1.96 -8.22 18.88
N PRO A 25 1.37 -8.61 17.77
CA PRO A 25 1.87 -9.76 16.99
C PRO A 25 3.21 -9.54 16.29
N GLY A 26 3.75 -8.34 16.33
CA GLY A 26 5.04 -8.06 15.75
C GLY A 26 4.94 -7.08 14.58
N PRO A 27 6.10 -6.63 14.06
CA PRO A 27 6.05 -5.61 13.00
C PRO A 27 5.54 -6.15 11.66
N ASP A 28 5.70 -7.42 11.41
CA ASP A 28 5.31 -7.99 10.11
C ASP A 28 3.86 -8.43 10.06
N ILE A 29 3.22 -8.56 11.21
CA ILE A 29 1.82 -9.02 11.28
C ILE A 29 1.06 -8.05 12.18
N MET A 30 0.07 -7.41 11.63
CA MET A 30 -0.66 -6.37 12.35
C MET A 30 -2.15 -6.48 12.10
N ALA A 31 -2.91 -5.98 13.04
CA ALA A 31 -4.35 -5.87 12.84
C ALA A 31 -4.64 -4.70 11.91
N ALA A 32 -5.50 -4.91 10.93
CA ALA A 32 -5.87 -3.85 9.99
C ALA A 32 -6.47 -2.64 10.73
N ALA A 33 -7.29 -2.91 11.73
CA ALA A 33 -7.92 -1.84 12.51
C ALA A 33 -6.91 -0.95 13.24
N THR A 34 -5.72 -1.46 13.50
CA THR A 34 -4.68 -0.68 14.15
C THR A 34 -4.12 0.39 13.20
N ARG A 35 -4.24 0.13 11.91
CA ARG A 35 -3.70 1.03 10.90
C ARG A 35 -4.72 2.02 10.35
N ASP A 36 -5.99 1.77 10.67
CA ASP A 36 -7.04 2.70 10.28
C ASP A 36 -6.81 4.03 11.02
N GLY A 37 -6.84 5.11 10.28
CA GLY A 37 -6.59 6.44 10.82
C GLY A 37 -5.13 6.84 10.91
N ASP A 38 -4.20 5.96 10.56
CA ASP A 38 -2.79 6.31 10.58
C ASP A 38 -2.51 7.40 9.54
N LYS A 39 -1.64 8.32 9.92
CA LYS A 39 -1.23 9.40 9.03
C LYS A 39 -0.43 8.86 7.85
N VAL A 40 -0.58 9.53 6.72
CA VAL A 40 0.22 9.24 5.53
C VAL A 40 1.03 10.48 5.17
N MET A 41 2.33 10.26 4.98
CA MET A 41 3.27 11.31 4.59
C MET A 41 3.72 11.06 3.15
N SER A 42 3.87 12.11 2.38
CA SER A 42 4.39 11.99 1.02
C SER A 42 5.90 11.79 1.01
N SER A 43 6.46 11.51 -0.16
CA SER A 43 7.91 11.35 -0.29
C SER A 43 8.68 12.63 -0.01
N ASP A 44 8.02 13.79 -0.15
CA ASP A 44 8.64 15.09 0.16
C ASP A 44 8.26 15.58 1.56
N GLY A 45 7.73 14.70 2.41
CA GLY A 45 7.56 14.97 3.84
C GLY A 45 6.30 15.73 4.22
N GLU A 46 5.32 15.84 3.33
CA GLU A 46 4.07 16.49 3.66
C GLU A 46 3.04 15.49 4.18
N HIS A 47 2.26 15.90 5.15
CA HIS A 47 1.14 15.11 5.64
C HIS A 47 0.01 15.22 4.62
N VAL A 48 -0.32 14.12 3.94
CA VAL A 48 -1.28 14.16 2.84
C VAL A 48 -2.64 13.58 3.18
N GLY A 49 -2.78 12.94 4.31
CA GLY A 49 -4.07 12.42 4.74
C GLY A 49 -3.93 11.26 5.70
N LYS A 50 -4.98 10.46 5.78
CA LYS A 50 -5.05 9.30 6.69
C LYS A 50 -5.56 8.10 5.95
N ILE A 51 -5.16 6.92 6.42
CA ILE A 51 -5.72 5.67 5.91
C ILE A 51 -7.18 5.57 6.39
N SER A 52 -8.09 5.40 5.47
CA SER A 52 -9.51 5.23 5.81
C SER A 52 -9.99 3.80 5.61
N ASP A 53 -9.33 3.03 4.78
CA ASP A 53 -9.72 1.64 4.53
C ASP A 53 -8.55 0.84 4.01
N ILE A 54 -8.62 -0.46 4.22
CA ILE A 54 -7.68 -1.42 3.65
C ILE A 54 -8.49 -2.35 2.75
N MET A 55 -8.14 -2.41 1.48
CA MET A 55 -8.87 -3.21 0.50
C MET A 55 -8.19 -4.55 0.32
N LEU A 56 -8.95 -5.60 0.53
CA LEU A 56 -8.43 -6.96 0.46
C LEU A 56 -8.71 -7.58 -0.89
N ASP A 57 -7.72 -8.27 -1.43
CA ASP A 57 -7.95 -9.21 -2.51
C ASP A 57 -8.39 -10.51 -1.84
N VAL A 58 -9.70 -10.72 -1.81
CA VAL A 58 -10.27 -11.82 -1.04
C VAL A 58 -9.81 -13.18 -1.58
N ARG A 59 -9.75 -13.32 -2.90
CA ARG A 59 -9.35 -14.60 -3.49
C ARG A 59 -7.87 -14.88 -3.33
N GLY A 60 -7.05 -13.84 -3.47
CA GLY A 60 -5.62 -14.00 -3.34
C GLY A 60 -5.11 -14.02 -1.91
N GLY A 61 -5.96 -13.62 -0.95
CA GLY A 61 -5.57 -13.60 0.45
C GLY A 61 -4.51 -12.57 0.75
N ARG A 62 -4.61 -11.40 0.17
CA ARG A 62 -3.58 -10.36 0.33
C ARG A 62 -4.24 -8.99 0.34
N ILE A 63 -3.46 -7.99 0.75
CA ILE A 63 -3.92 -6.62 0.69
C ILE A 63 -3.64 -6.08 -0.72
N ALA A 64 -4.65 -5.50 -1.34
CA ALA A 64 -4.51 -4.91 -2.66
C ALA A 64 -4.15 -3.42 -2.58
N TYR A 65 -4.94 -2.67 -1.84
CA TYR A 65 -4.79 -1.21 -1.75
C TYR A 65 -5.06 -0.72 -0.34
N ALA A 66 -4.48 0.41 0.01
CA ALA A 66 -4.96 1.21 1.13
C ALA A 66 -5.71 2.39 0.54
N VAL A 67 -6.80 2.80 1.19
CA VAL A 67 -7.55 3.97 0.76
C VAL A 67 -7.14 5.14 1.64
N LEU A 68 -6.60 6.16 1.00
CA LEU A 68 -6.18 7.39 1.66
C LEU A 68 -7.31 8.40 1.58
N SER A 69 -7.67 8.98 2.72
CA SER A 69 -8.58 10.11 2.74
C SER A 69 -7.73 11.37 2.77
N GLU A 70 -7.77 12.13 1.67
CA GLU A 70 -7.01 13.37 1.55
C GLU A 70 -7.79 14.46 2.26
N GLY A 71 -7.23 14.93 3.32
CA GLY A 71 -7.59 16.07 4.13
C GLY A 71 -8.92 16.76 3.92
N GLY A 72 -10.02 16.08 4.08
CA GLY A 72 -11.31 16.73 4.00
C GLY A 72 -11.52 17.61 5.23
N PHE A 73 -11.83 18.85 5.00
CA PHE A 73 -12.10 19.77 6.09
C PHE A 73 -13.44 19.40 6.69
N LEU A 74 -13.44 19.07 7.96
CA LEU A 74 -14.65 18.67 8.68
C LEU A 74 -15.36 17.47 8.06
N GLY A 75 -14.62 16.60 7.38
CA GLY A 75 -15.20 15.42 6.77
C GLY A 75 -16.04 15.68 5.54
N MET A 76 -16.10 16.92 5.09
CA MET A 76 -16.86 17.25 3.90
C MET A 76 -15.96 17.30 2.70
N GLY A 77 -16.33 16.60 1.63
CA GLY A 77 -15.60 16.66 0.39
C GLY A 77 -14.24 15.99 0.41
N SER A 78 -14.06 15.03 1.30
CA SER A 78 -12.82 14.27 1.31
C SER A 78 -12.65 13.55 -0.01
N LYS A 79 -11.48 13.71 -0.60
CA LYS A 79 -11.12 12.99 -1.79
C LYS A 79 -10.41 11.72 -1.35
N LEU A 80 -10.79 10.60 -1.94
CA LEU A 80 -10.20 9.30 -1.61
C LEU A 80 -9.27 8.85 -2.73
N HIS A 81 -8.19 8.21 -2.35
CA HIS A 81 -7.22 7.67 -3.29
C HIS A 81 -6.95 6.22 -2.95
N ALA A 82 -7.01 5.35 -3.94
CA ALA A 82 -6.58 3.97 -3.76
C ALA A 82 -5.08 3.91 -4.05
N ILE A 83 -4.31 3.56 -3.04
CA ILE A 83 -2.86 3.48 -3.15
C ILE A 83 -2.46 2.02 -3.14
N PRO A 84 -1.72 1.54 -4.16
CA PRO A 84 -1.22 0.18 -4.12
C PRO A 84 -0.47 -0.09 -2.83
N TRP A 85 -0.76 -1.21 -2.20
CA TRP A 85 -0.13 -1.54 -0.92
C TRP A 85 1.40 -1.49 -1.01
N SER A 86 1.95 -1.90 -2.15
CA SER A 86 3.40 -1.90 -2.37
C SER A 86 4.01 -0.50 -2.45
N ALA A 87 3.22 0.54 -2.62
CA ALA A 87 3.71 1.91 -2.66
C ALA A 87 3.82 2.55 -1.27
N LEU A 88 3.48 1.80 -0.23
CA LEU A 88 3.51 2.30 1.14
C LEU A 88 4.68 1.73 1.91
N THR A 89 5.21 2.52 2.82
CA THR A 89 6.18 2.09 3.80
C THR A 89 5.61 2.39 5.18
N LEU A 90 5.58 1.39 6.05
CA LEU A 90 5.16 1.60 7.43
C LEU A 90 6.36 2.02 8.26
N ASP A 91 6.26 3.15 8.92
CA ASP A 91 7.28 3.63 9.83
C ASP A 91 6.81 3.35 11.25
N THR A 92 7.39 2.34 11.88
CA THR A 92 6.98 1.92 13.22
C THR A 92 7.46 2.88 14.30
N ALA A 93 8.52 3.62 14.04
CA ALA A 93 9.02 4.60 15.00
C ALA A 93 8.14 5.85 15.01
N GLU A 94 7.78 6.35 13.85
CA GLU A 94 6.94 7.55 13.72
C GLU A 94 5.46 7.22 13.74
N LYS A 95 5.12 5.94 13.65
CA LYS A 95 3.73 5.46 13.65
C LYS A 95 2.91 6.09 12.54
N CYS A 96 3.45 6.05 11.34
CA CYS A 96 2.77 6.58 10.17
C CYS A 96 3.15 5.78 8.94
N PHE A 97 2.45 6.03 7.85
CA PHE A 97 2.82 5.48 6.55
C PHE A 97 3.47 6.55 5.71
N HIS A 98 4.37 6.14 4.85
CA HIS A 98 4.94 7.00 3.81
C HIS A 98 4.51 6.46 2.47
N VAL A 99 4.02 7.32 1.59
CA VAL A 99 3.72 6.95 0.21
C VAL A 99 4.85 7.43 -0.68
N ASP A 100 5.20 6.60 -1.66
CA ASP A 100 6.37 6.85 -2.49
C ASP A 100 6.04 7.74 -3.68
N ILE A 101 5.39 8.87 -3.43
CA ILE A 101 5.20 9.93 -4.42
C ILE A 101 5.16 11.27 -3.72
N ALA A 102 5.41 12.32 -4.49
CA ALA A 102 5.34 13.69 -3.97
C ALA A 102 3.89 14.09 -3.71
N ALA A 103 3.70 14.99 -2.76
CA ALA A 103 2.37 15.44 -2.37
C ALA A 103 1.59 16.03 -3.55
N GLN A 104 2.25 16.79 -4.41
CA GLN A 104 1.57 17.39 -5.55
C GLN A 104 1.04 16.35 -6.52
N ARG A 105 1.83 15.30 -6.74
CA ARG A 105 1.39 14.24 -7.64
C ARG A 105 0.17 13.51 -7.09
N LEU A 106 0.12 13.33 -5.77
CA LEU A 106 -1.06 12.75 -5.14
C LEU A 106 -2.28 13.66 -5.33
N LYS A 107 -2.08 14.95 -5.12
CA LYS A 107 -3.17 15.93 -5.28
C LYS A 107 -3.68 16.02 -6.71
N ASP A 108 -2.82 15.75 -7.67
CA ASP A 108 -3.19 15.81 -9.09
C ASP A 108 -4.01 14.59 -9.51
N ASP A 109 -3.97 13.52 -8.75
CA ASP A 109 -4.81 12.36 -9.02
C ASP A 109 -6.25 12.73 -8.70
N PRO A 110 -7.19 12.50 -9.64
CA PRO A 110 -8.57 12.87 -9.39
C PRO A 110 -9.22 12.13 -8.22
N GLY A 111 -8.75 10.93 -7.90
CA GLY A 111 -9.34 10.19 -6.80
C GLY A 111 -10.80 9.85 -7.03
N PHE A 112 -11.50 9.58 -5.94
CA PHE A 112 -12.94 9.31 -5.98
C PHE A 112 -13.57 9.76 -4.66
N ASP A 113 -14.90 9.88 -4.64
CA ASP A 113 -15.57 10.21 -3.40
C ASP A 113 -16.23 8.96 -2.80
N LYS A 114 -16.70 9.08 -1.58
CA LYS A 114 -17.23 7.93 -0.83
C LYS A 114 -18.47 7.28 -1.47
N ASP A 115 -19.14 8.00 -2.35
CA ASP A 115 -20.37 7.50 -2.97
C ASP A 115 -20.14 6.98 -4.38
N HIS A 116 -18.93 7.12 -4.92
CA HIS A 116 -18.61 6.74 -6.29
C HIS A 116 -17.29 5.98 -6.34
N TRP A 117 -17.31 4.78 -5.78
CA TRP A 117 -16.11 3.93 -5.76
C TRP A 117 -15.82 3.35 -7.14
N PRO A 118 -14.56 3.30 -7.54
CA PRO A 118 -14.21 2.64 -8.80
C PRO A 118 -14.39 1.14 -8.68
N SER A 119 -14.49 0.47 -9.83
CA SER A 119 -14.51 -0.99 -9.84
C SER A 119 -13.08 -1.51 -9.66
N MET A 120 -12.70 -1.72 -8.43
CA MET A 120 -11.31 -2.09 -8.09
C MET A 120 -10.93 -3.49 -8.55
N ALA A 121 -11.91 -4.32 -8.88
CA ALA A 121 -11.65 -5.63 -9.45
C ALA A 121 -11.37 -5.58 -10.96
N ASP A 122 -11.61 -4.44 -11.60
CA ASP A 122 -11.34 -4.28 -13.02
C ASP A 122 -9.82 -4.18 -13.25
N ALA A 123 -9.29 -5.10 -14.04
CA ALA A 123 -7.85 -5.16 -14.28
C ALA A 123 -7.30 -3.89 -14.94
N ALA A 124 -8.06 -3.28 -15.86
CA ALA A 124 -7.60 -2.07 -16.52
C ALA A 124 -7.46 -0.92 -15.53
N TRP A 125 -8.44 -0.78 -14.63
CA TRP A 125 -8.35 0.22 -13.57
C TRP A 125 -7.16 -0.05 -12.66
N GLY A 126 -6.98 -1.32 -12.28
CA GLY A 126 -5.87 -1.70 -11.39
C GLY A 126 -4.51 -1.43 -12.02
N MET A 127 -4.35 -1.76 -13.29
CA MET A 127 -3.10 -1.49 -14.00
C MET A 127 -2.81 0.01 -14.05
N SER A 128 -3.80 0.81 -14.35
CA SER A 128 -3.66 2.25 -14.42
C SER A 128 -3.27 2.84 -13.06
N THR A 129 -3.91 2.36 -12.00
CA THR A 129 -3.64 2.82 -10.65
C THR A 129 -2.22 2.46 -10.21
N HIS A 130 -1.81 1.21 -10.43
CA HIS A 130 -0.44 0.81 -10.10
C HIS A 130 0.58 1.61 -10.89
N SER A 131 0.31 1.84 -12.17
CA SER A 131 1.21 2.62 -13.02
C SER A 131 1.38 4.04 -12.50
N TYR A 132 0.31 4.64 -12.01
CA TYR A 132 0.38 6.00 -11.45
C TYR A 132 1.38 6.08 -10.30
N TYR A 133 1.45 5.02 -9.47
CA TYR A 133 2.36 4.94 -8.34
C TYR A 133 3.67 4.22 -8.70
N ASN A 134 3.87 3.93 -9.97
CA ASN A 134 5.08 3.29 -10.46
C ASN A 134 5.34 1.94 -9.80
N ARG A 135 4.30 1.14 -9.73
CA ARG A 135 4.36 -0.21 -9.13
C ARG A 135 3.79 -1.24 -10.08
N GLN A 136 4.28 -2.47 -9.96
CA GLN A 136 3.68 -3.59 -10.66
C GLN A 136 2.36 -3.94 -10.03
N PRO A 137 1.35 -4.33 -10.81
CA PRO A 137 0.11 -4.84 -10.23
C PRO A 137 0.38 -5.97 -9.25
N TYR A 138 -0.34 -5.99 -8.14
CA TYR A 138 -0.08 -6.97 -7.09
C TYR A 138 -0.18 -8.42 -7.58
N TRP A 139 -1.04 -8.68 -8.52
CA TRP A 139 -1.20 -10.03 -9.06
C TRP A 139 0.01 -10.46 -9.90
N GLN A 140 0.67 -9.55 -10.59
CA GLN A 140 1.89 -9.83 -11.33
C GLN A 140 3.08 -10.00 -10.41
N ALA A 141 3.13 -9.18 -9.37
CA ALA A 141 4.22 -9.25 -8.40
C ALA A 141 4.29 -10.63 -7.75
N THR A 142 3.14 -11.21 -7.44
CA THR A 142 3.08 -12.55 -6.85
C THR A 142 3.60 -13.60 -7.83
N LYS A 143 3.21 -13.47 -9.08
CA LYS A 143 3.67 -14.40 -10.12
C LYS A 143 5.18 -14.34 -10.27
N ASP A 144 5.73 -13.15 -10.31
CA ASP A 144 7.17 -12.97 -10.45
C ASP A 144 7.93 -13.58 -9.28
N VAL A 145 7.43 -13.45 -8.08
CA VAL A 145 8.06 -14.05 -6.90
C VAL A 145 8.10 -15.56 -7.04
N VAL A 146 7.00 -16.17 -7.44
CA VAL A 146 6.95 -17.62 -7.61
C VAL A 146 7.93 -18.07 -8.68
N GLU A 147 8.00 -17.35 -9.78
CA GLU A 147 8.88 -17.74 -10.88
C GLU A 147 10.35 -17.56 -10.56
N SER A 148 10.68 -16.61 -9.71
CA SER A 148 12.07 -16.29 -9.43
C SER A 148 12.64 -17.02 -8.23
N ASP A 149 11.82 -17.69 -7.43
CA ASP A 149 12.29 -18.38 -6.25
C ASP A 149 12.68 -19.82 -6.60
N PRO A 150 13.97 -20.16 -6.55
CA PRO A 150 14.40 -21.51 -6.91
C PRO A 150 13.89 -22.60 -5.97
N ALA A 151 13.42 -22.20 -4.79
CA ALA A 151 12.85 -23.16 -3.85
C ALA A 151 11.41 -23.52 -4.21
N ILE A 152 10.77 -22.71 -5.03
CA ILE A 152 9.42 -22.96 -5.47
C ILE A 152 9.50 -23.41 -6.90
N ARG A 153 9.63 -24.70 -7.10
CA ARG A 153 9.68 -25.21 -8.46
C ARG A 153 8.30 -25.62 -8.89
N PRO A 154 7.92 -25.24 -10.10
CA PRO A 154 6.71 -25.81 -10.65
C PRO A 154 6.93 -27.32 -10.73
N LEU A 155 5.88 -28.05 -10.43
CA LEU A 155 5.95 -29.47 -10.57
C LEU A 155 6.14 -29.80 -12.02
N GLU A 156 7.23 -30.46 -12.31
CA GLU A 156 7.40 -30.87 -13.67
C GLU A 156 6.97 -32.28 -13.78
N HIS A 157 6.36 -32.55 -14.83
CA HIS A 157 5.90 -33.91 -15.10
C HIS A 157 6.49 -34.43 -16.35
#